data_969b76c7bdea08a4cbc8ccbcf72b3575
#
_entry.id   969b76c7bdea08a4cbc8ccbcf72b3575
#
_cell.length_a   1.000
_cell.length_b   1.000
_cell.length_c   1.000
_cell.angle_alpha   90.00
_cell.angle_beta   90.00
_cell.angle_gamma   90.00
#
_symmetry.space_group_name_H-M   'P 1'
#
loop_
_entity.id
_entity.type
_entity.pdbx_description
1 polymer ?
#
loop_
_entity_poly.entity_id
_entity_poly.type
_entity_poly.pdbx_seq_one_letter_code
_entity_poly.pdbx_strand_id
1 'polypeptide(L)'
;TLSYKMPFLLSLLKNANSIGEAKIDYVLKDYIQFYKDRLNLNLPVDKKSCPYTSEFLKNEKLCKENMITNPFEKFERKRFMFISKDLGIIAINSALWDSFSKNDILKIKTQLLEDLRNYYKNLGNIIEENQLVNFAKGYIYATKVVQKEPELLVADSTNLNSGEN
;
A
#
# COMPACT_ATOMS: atom_id res chain seq x y z
N THR A 1 18.25 1.77 -6.89
CA THR A 1 16.82 1.75 -6.56
C THR A 1 16.56 0.72 -5.48
N LEU A 2 15.73 1.06 -4.52
CA LEU A 2 15.31 0.19 -3.43
C LEU A 2 13.89 -0.33 -3.67
N SER A 3 13.47 -1.29 -2.87
CA SER A 3 12.17 -1.98 -3.04
C SER A 3 10.95 -1.12 -2.68
N TYR A 4 11.12 0.06 -2.16
CA TYR A 4 10.08 0.87 -1.48
C TYR A 4 8.77 1.02 -2.26
N LYS A 5 8.85 1.15 -3.57
CA LYS A 5 7.69 1.44 -4.41
C LYS A 5 6.59 0.38 -4.27
N MET A 6 6.96 -0.90 -4.35
CA MET A 6 5.95 -1.97 -4.37
C MET A 6 5.25 -2.13 -3.02
N PRO A 7 5.97 -2.27 -1.89
CA PRO A 7 5.28 -2.34 -0.60
C PRO A 7 4.48 -1.09 -0.28
N PHE A 8 4.96 0.09 -0.68
CA PHE A 8 4.21 1.34 -0.45
C PHE A 8 2.90 1.35 -1.22
N LEU A 9 2.93 1.08 -2.53
CA LEU A 9 1.72 1.10 -3.35
C LEU A 9 0.73 0.01 -2.94
N LEU A 10 1.24 -1.17 -2.59
CA LEU A 10 0.38 -2.25 -2.10
C LEU A 10 -0.30 -1.86 -0.79
N SER A 11 0.43 -1.25 0.13
CA SER A 11 -0.12 -0.78 1.40
C SER A 11 -1.14 0.35 1.19
N LEU A 12 -0.85 1.26 0.27
CA LEU A 12 -1.78 2.34 -0.06
C LEU A 12 -3.09 1.78 -0.63
N LEU A 13 -2.99 0.90 -1.62
CA LEU A 13 -4.17 0.32 -2.28
C LEU A 13 -4.99 -0.55 -1.31
N LYS A 14 -4.33 -1.22 -0.37
CA LYS A 14 -5.03 -2.00 0.65
C LYS A 14 -5.89 -1.11 1.55
N ASN A 15 -5.42 0.08 1.86
CA ASN A 15 -6.08 0.98 2.80
C ASN A 15 -6.89 2.09 2.13
N ALA A 16 -6.90 2.15 0.80
CA ALA A 16 -7.67 3.16 0.08
C ALA A 16 -9.17 2.89 0.19
N ASN A 17 -9.92 3.95 0.47
CA ASN A 17 -11.38 3.89 0.50
C ASN A 17 -11.94 4.05 -0.91
N SER A 18 -13.27 4.16 -1.03
CA SER A 18 -13.95 4.23 -2.33
C SER A 18 -13.56 5.44 -3.17
N ILE A 19 -13.04 6.49 -2.56
CA ILE A 19 -12.61 7.71 -3.29
C ILE A 19 -11.09 7.82 -3.41
N GLY A 20 -10.37 6.76 -3.08
CA GLY A 20 -8.91 6.73 -3.25
C GLY A 20 -8.12 7.41 -2.15
N GLU A 21 -8.70 7.56 -0.96
CA GLU A 21 -8.02 8.14 0.20
C GLU A 21 -7.66 7.06 1.20
N ALA A 22 -6.49 7.18 1.83
CA ALA A 22 -6.03 6.25 2.85
C ALA A 22 -5.39 7.01 4.00
N LYS A 23 -5.62 6.54 5.23
CA LYS A 23 -4.96 7.12 6.40
C LYS A 23 -3.48 6.78 6.38
N ILE A 24 -2.64 7.79 6.57
CA ILE A 24 -1.18 7.65 6.55
C ILE A 24 -0.73 6.57 7.53
N ASP A 25 -1.30 6.58 8.74
CA ASP A 25 -0.87 5.65 9.79
C ASP A 25 -1.18 4.19 9.44
N TYR A 26 -2.26 3.93 8.73
CA TYR A 26 -2.59 2.58 8.27
C TYR A 26 -1.67 2.13 7.14
N VAL A 27 -1.40 3.02 6.20
CA VAL A 27 -0.44 2.74 5.11
C VAL A 27 0.94 2.45 5.69
N LEU A 28 1.37 3.28 6.63
CA LEU A 28 2.66 3.12 7.30
C LEU A 28 2.77 1.78 8.02
N LYS A 29 1.73 1.41 8.75
CA LYS A 29 1.71 0.15 9.50
C LYS A 29 1.93 -1.06 8.59
N ASP A 30 1.20 -1.13 7.49
CA ASP A 30 1.32 -2.25 6.54
C ASP A 30 2.65 -2.21 5.80
N TYR A 31 3.11 -1.02 5.42
CA TYR A 31 4.39 -0.81 4.77
C TYR A 31 5.56 -1.30 5.65
N ILE A 32 5.58 -0.89 6.92
CA ILE A 32 6.63 -1.30 7.87
C ILE A 32 6.54 -2.80 8.14
N GLN A 33 5.33 -3.34 8.23
CA GLN A 33 5.15 -4.75 8.55
C GLN A 33 5.79 -5.66 7.52
N PHE A 34 5.76 -5.29 6.25
CA PHE A 34 6.45 -6.05 5.21
C PHE A 34 7.94 -6.23 5.55
N TYR A 35 8.62 -5.15 5.93
CA TYR A 35 10.04 -5.19 6.25
C TYR A 35 10.34 -5.87 7.57
N LYS A 36 9.46 -5.69 8.56
CA LYS A 36 9.58 -6.42 9.84
C LYS A 36 9.45 -7.93 9.62
N ASP A 37 8.56 -8.35 8.76
CA ASP A 37 8.38 -9.78 8.46
C ASP A 37 9.64 -10.37 7.83
N ARG A 38 10.31 -9.62 6.94
CA ARG A 38 11.57 -10.08 6.36
C ARG A 38 12.65 -10.26 7.43
N LEU A 39 12.77 -9.33 8.35
CA LEU A 39 13.71 -9.45 9.47
C LEU A 39 13.37 -10.66 10.35
N ASN A 40 12.10 -10.86 10.65
CA ASN A 40 11.66 -12.00 11.46
C ASN A 40 11.95 -13.34 10.82
N LEU A 41 12.00 -13.37 9.48
CA LEU A 41 12.33 -14.57 8.71
C LEU A 41 13.83 -14.69 8.43
N ASN A 42 14.65 -13.80 9.02
CA ASN A 42 16.10 -13.72 8.77
C ASN A 42 16.44 -13.52 7.29
N LEU A 43 15.61 -12.79 6.58
CA LEU A 43 15.84 -12.44 5.18
C LEU A 43 16.41 -11.03 5.10
N PRO A 44 17.24 -10.75 4.09
CA PRO A 44 17.71 -9.40 3.86
C PRO A 44 16.52 -8.48 3.60
N VAL A 45 16.51 -7.34 4.27
CA VAL A 45 15.43 -6.35 4.09
C VAL A 45 15.46 -5.77 2.68
N ASP A 46 16.67 -5.40 2.22
CA ASP A 46 16.89 -4.81 0.91
C ASP A 46 18.40 -4.76 0.66
N LYS A 47 18.85 -3.92 -0.28
CA LYS A 47 20.25 -3.60 -0.49
C LYS A 47 20.85 -2.99 0.77
N LYS A 48 22.18 -3.07 0.88
CA LYS A 48 22.89 -2.52 2.05
C LYS A 48 22.65 -1.04 2.30
N SER A 49 22.29 -0.29 1.28
CA SER A 49 21.99 1.14 1.41
C SER A 49 20.64 1.42 2.08
N CYS A 50 19.81 0.41 2.27
CA CYS A 50 18.52 0.58 2.94
C CYS A 50 18.73 0.74 4.44
N PRO A 51 18.14 1.78 5.06
CA PRO A 51 18.33 2.02 6.49
C PRO A 51 17.44 1.17 7.40
N TYR A 52 16.63 0.28 6.86
CA TYR A 52 15.62 -0.46 7.64
C TYR A 52 16.23 -1.58 8.46
N THR A 53 16.80 -1.23 9.59
CA THR A 53 17.21 -2.18 10.62
C THR A 53 16.05 -2.42 11.58
N SER A 54 16.18 -3.44 12.44
CA SER A 54 15.19 -3.69 13.48
C SER A 54 14.95 -2.46 14.35
N GLU A 55 16.00 -1.75 14.70
CA GLU A 55 15.92 -0.55 15.53
C GLU A 55 15.23 0.60 14.79
N PHE A 56 15.59 0.82 13.53
CA PHE A 56 14.95 1.85 12.70
C PHE A 56 13.45 1.59 12.57
N LEU A 57 13.06 0.36 12.29
CA LEU A 57 11.66 0.00 12.10
C LEU A 57 10.81 0.11 13.36
N LYS A 58 11.43 0.16 14.55
CA LYS A 58 10.74 0.44 15.81
C LYS A 58 10.43 1.92 15.99
N ASN A 59 11.13 2.79 15.27
CA ASN A 59 10.92 4.23 15.39
C ASN A 59 9.90 4.68 14.34
N GLU A 60 8.66 4.77 14.75
CA GLU A 60 7.53 5.07 13.87
C GLU A 60 7.68 6.42 13.18
N LYS A 61 8.17 7.42 13.90
CA LYS A 61 8.39 8.75 13.35
C LYS A 61 9.40 8.74 12.21
N LEU A 62 10.54 8.08 12.41
CA LEU A 62 11.56 7.96 11.36
C LEU A 62 11.04 7.18 10.16
N CYS A 63 10.28 6.12 10.39
CA CYS A 63 9.68 5.34 9.32
C CYS A 63 8.71 6.18 8.50
N LYS A 64 7.88 6.97 9.16
CA LYS A 64 6.92 7.84 8.51
C LYS A 64 7.61 8.89 7.65
N GLU A 65 8.62 9.55 8.20
CA GLU A 65 9.42 10.52 7.46
C GLU A 65 10.07 9.89 6.23
N ASN A 66 10.64 8.71 6.41
CA ASN A 66 11.30 8.00 5.31
C ASN A 66 10.31 7.59 4.22
N MET A 67 9.14 7.08 4.59
CA MET A 67 8.10 6.71 3.64
C MET A 67 7.63 7.90 2.82
N ILE A 68 7.45 9.05 3.46
CA ILE A 68 6.97 10.26 2.80
C ILE A 68 8.04 10.87 1.90
N THR A 69 9.28 10.91 2.36
CA THR A 69 10.35 11.55 1.58
C THR A 69 10.92 10.65 0.48
N ASN A 70 10.64 9.37 0.49
CA ASN A 70 11.15 8.44 -0.52
C ASN A 70 10.06 7.92 -1.45
N PRO A 71 9.31 6.84 -1.12
CA PRO A 71 8.37 6.33 -2.12
C PRO A 71 7.24 7.30 -2.43
N PHE A 72 6.66 7.94 -1.41
CA PHE A 72 5.53 8.83 -1.63
C PHE A 72 5.91 10.06 -2.48
N GLU A 73 7.01 10.71 -2.16
CA GLU A 73 7.42 11.96 -2.82
C GLU A 73 7.54 11.80 -4.34
N LYS A 74 7.99 10.66 -4.80
CA LYS A 74 8.12 10.40 -6.23
C LYS A 74 6.77 10.44 -6.96
N PHE A 75 5.72 10.00 -6.32
CA PHE A 75 4.37 10.01 -6.88
C PHE A 75 3.73 11.39 -6.72
N GLU A 76 4.00 12.07 -5.62
CA GLU A 76 3.51 13.43 -5.40
C GLU A 76 4.08 14.38 -6.45
N ARG A 77 5.36 14.27 -6.73
CA ARG A 77 6.03 15.10 -7.72
C ARG A 77 5.43 14.93 -9.12
N LYS A 78 4.93 13.74 -9.42
CA LYS A 78 4.25 13.45 -10.68
C LYS A 78 2.75 13.75 -10.62
N ARG A 79 2.27 14.25 -9.50
CA ARG A 79 0.86 14.59 -9.25
C ARG A 79 -0.08 13.38 -9.31
N PHE A 80 0.43 12.20 -9.03
CA PHE A 80 -0.39 11.00 -8.90
C PHE A 80 -1.04 10.90 -7.54
N MET A 81 -0.46 11.55 -6.52
CA MET A 81 -0.92 11.51 -5.14
C MET A 81 -0.72 12.85 -4.48
N PHE A 82 -1.49 13.08 -3.42
CA PHE A 82 -1.41 14.27 -2.60
C PHE A 82 -1.47 13.87 -1.13
N ILE A 83 -0.92 14.72 -0.26
CA ILE A 83 -0.94 14.49 1.17
C ILE A 83 -1.64 15.64 1.87
N SER A 84 -2.51 15.30 2.83
CA SER A 84 -3.06 16.25 3.78
C SER A 84 -2.52 15.90 5.16
N LYS A 85 -1.57 16.68 5.65
CA LYS A 85 -0.98 16.45 6.98
C LYS A 85 -2.00 16.68 8.08
N ASP A 86 -2.87 17.67 7.91
CA ASP A 86 -3.89 18.00 8.91
C ASP A 86 -4.88 16.86 9.08
N LEU A 87 -5.28 16.23 7.98
CA LEU A 87 -6.22 15.11 8.01
C LEU A 87 -5.53 13.75 8.18
N GLY A 88 -4.21 13.70 8.06
CA GLY A 88 -3.46 12.45 8.13
C GLY A 88 -3.79 11.50 6.98
N ILE A 89 -3.98 12.02 5.78
CA ILE A 89 -4.47 11.26 4.63
C ILE A 89 -3.53 11.39 3.44
N ILE A 90 -3.32 10.29 2.72
CA ILE A 90 -2.79 10.27 1.36
C ILE A 90 -3.98 10.07 0.42
N ALA A 91 -4.10 10.91 -0.59
CA ALA A 91 -5.15 10.81 -1.60
C ALA A 91 -4.54 10.53 -2.97
N ILE A 92 -5.05 9.54 -3.66
CA ILE A 92 -4.72 9.30 -5.06
C ILE A 92 -5.45 10.37 -5.89
N ASN A 93 -4.80 10.92 -6.91
CA ASN A 93 -5.41 11.88 -7.81
C ASN A 93 -6.80 11.37 -8.23
N SER A 94 -7.83 12.19 -8.01
CA SER A 94 -9.22 11.74 -8.19
C SER A 94 -9.52 11.34 -9.63
N ALA A 95 -9.02 12.09 -10.61
CA ALA A 95 -9.22 11.75 -12.02
C ALA A 95 -8.56 10.40 -12.35
N LEU A 96 -7.37 10.15 -11.81
CA LEU A 96 -6.69 8.87 -11.98
C LEU A 96 -7.45 7.75 -11.30
N TRP A 97 -7.86 7.95 -10.06
CA TRP A 97 -8.61 6.95 -9.30
C TRP A 97 -9.92 6.58 -9.97
N ASP A 98 -10.67 7.59 -10.42
CA ASP A 98 -11.96 7.38 -11.08
C ASP A 98 -11.82 6.68 -12.43
N SER A 99 -10.64 6.76 -13.06
CA SER A 99 -10.36 6.07 -14.32
C SER A 99 -10.19 4.55 -14.16
N PHE A 100 -9.92 4.09 -12.93
CA PHE A 100 -9.68 2.67 -12.66
C PHE A 100 -10.98 1.94 -12.39
N SER A 101 -11.20 0.84 -13.10
CA SER A 101 -12.20 -0.15 -12.71
C SER A 101 -11.67 -0.99 -11.56
N LYS A 102 -12.55 -1.74 -10.90
CA LYS A 102 -12.15 -2.71 -9.88
C LYS A 102 -11.15 -3.73 -10.44
N ASN A 103 -11.36 -4.13 -11.68
CA ASN A 103 -10.49 -5.07 -12.36
C ASN A 103 -9.12 -4.46 -12.66
N ASP A 104 -9.07 -3.18 -13.01
CA ASP A 104 -7.80 -2.46 -13.19
C ASP A 104 -7.00 -2.45 -11.90
N ILE A 105 -7.64 -2.16 -10.78
CA ILE A 105 -6.98 -2.15 -9.47
C ILE A 105 -6.43 -3.53 -9.14
N LEU A 106 -7.19 -4.59 -9.38
CA LEU A 106 -6.73 -5.95 -9.15
C LEU A 106 -5.52 -6.29 -10.01
N LYS A 107 -5.53 -5.89 -11.27
CA LYS A 107 -4.38 -6.08 -12.18
C LYS A 107 -3.15 -5.34 -11.70
N ILE A 108 -3.32 -4.09 -11.27
CA ILE A 108 -2.21 -3.28 -10.73
C ILE A 108 -1.58 -3.98 -9.53
N LYS A 109 -2.41 -4.46 -8.63
CA LYS A 109 -1.96 -5.17 -7.44
C LYS A 109 -1.19 -6.44 -7.78
N THR A 110 -1.73 -7.24 -8.68
CA THR A 110 -1.08 -8.47 -9.15
C THR A 110 0.29 -8.16 -9.75
N GLN A 111 0.35 -7.11 -10.56
CA GLN A 111 1.62 -6.69 -11.16
C GLN A 111 2.62 -6.21 -10.10
N LEU A 112 2.16 -5.47 -9.10
CA LEU A 112 3.04 -5.02 -8.02
C LEU A 112 3.61 -6.18 -7.21
N LEU A 113 2.82 -7.22 -6.97
CA LEU A 113 3.30 -8.43 -6.29
C LEU A 113 4.36 -9.15 -7.14
N GLU A 114 4.13 -9.23 -8.43
CA GLU A 114 5.09 -9.84 -9.34
C GLU A 114 6.38 -9.02 -9.42
N ASP A 115 6.27 -7.69 -9.50
CA ASP A 115 7.42 -6.80 -9.49
C ASP A 115 8.23 -6.94 -8.20
N LEU A 116 7.55 -7.09 -7.07
CA LEU A 116 8.18 -7.28 -5.77
C LEU A 116 8.96 -8.61 -5.73
N ARG A 117 8.35 -9.68 -6.22
CA ARG A 117 9.00 -10.99 -6.31
C ARG A 117 10.25 -10.92 -7.19
N ASN A 118 10.12 -10.30 -8.36
CA ASN A 118 11.22 -10.17 -9.31
C ASN A 118 12.34 -9.29 -8.76
N TYR A 119 12.00 -8.24 -8.02
CA TYR A 119 13.00 -7.37 -7.41
C TYR A 119 13.94 -8.17 -6.50
N TYR A 120 13.40 -8.95 -5.58
CA TYR A 120 14.22 -9.74 -4.65
C TYR A 120 14.95 -10.87 -5.35
N LYS A 121 14.34 -11.48 -6.34
CA LYS A 121 14.99 -12.51 -7.16
C LYS A 121 16.23 -11.94 -7.85
N ASN A 122 16.13 -10.74 -8.41
CA ASN A 122 17.25 -10.10 -9.12
C ASN A 122 18.37 -9.67 -8.17
N LEU A 123 18.08 -9.49 -6.88
CA LEU A 123 19.10 -9.25 -5.86
C LEU A 123 19.78 -10.54 -5.38
N GLY A 124 19.39 -11.68 -5.90
CA GLY A 124 19.89 -12.98 -5.41
C GLY A 124 19.25 -13.39 -4.09
N ASN A 125 18.16 -12.75 -3.71
CA ASN A 125 17.41 -13.04 -2.50
C ASN A 125 16.07 -13.70 -2.85
N ILE A 126 15.44 -14.28 -1.84
CA ILE A 126 14.10 -14.83 -1.99
C ILE A 126 13.10 -13.99 -1.23
N ILE A 127 11.84 -14.11 -1.61
CA ILE A 127 10.72 -13.65 -0.80
C ILE A 127 9.95 -14.89 -0.36
N GLU A 128 9.70 -14.99 0.95
CA GLU A 128 8.99 -16.15 1.46
C GLU A 128 7.56 -16.19 0.91
N GLU A 129 7.14 -17.36 0.43
CA GLU A 129 5.79 -17.53 -0.11
C GLU A 129 4.73 -17.20 0.94
N ASN A 130 4.94 -17.61 2.19
CA ASN A 130 3.99 -17.30 3.26
C ASN A 130 3.84 -15.81 3.49
N GLN A 131 4.95 -15.06 3.47
CA GLN A 131 4.94 -13.61 3.57
C GLN A 131 4.14 -12.99 2.43
N LEU A 132 4.40 -13.44 1.21
CA LEU A 132 3.74 -12.92 0.03
C LEU A 132 2.24 -13.26 0.02
N VAL A 133 1.91 -14.49 0.37
CA VAL A 133 0.50 -14.94 0.46
C VAL A 133 -0.26 -14.13 1.50
N ASN A 134 0.32 -13.92 2.68
CA ASN A 134 -0.33 -13.14 3.73
C ASN A 134 -0.52 -11.68 3.33
N PHE A 135 0.46 -11.11 2.67
CA PHE A 135 0.36 -9.76 2.13
C PHE A 135 -0.78 -9.69 1.09
N ALA A 136 -0.81 -10.63 0.16
CA ALA A 136 -1.82 -10.70 -0.89
C ALA A 136 -3.24 -10.95 -0.33
N LYS A 137 -3.38 -11.79 0.69
CA LYS A 137 -4.68 -12.05 1.31
C LYS A 137 -5.31 -10.80 1.89
N GLY A 138 -4.57 -10.07 2.68
CA GLY A 138 -5.06 -8.83 3.28
C GLY A 138 -5.54 -7.85 2.23
N TYR A 139 -4.89 -7.84 1.12
CA TYR A 139 -5.15 -7.03 -0.01
C TYR A 139 -6.38 -7.44 -0.82
N ILE A 140 -6.57 -8.72 -1.09
CA ILE A 140 -7.76 -9.22 -1.77
C ILE A 140 -9.01 -8.94 -0.92
N TYR A 141 -8.90 -9.12 0.39
CA TYR A 141 -10.00 -8.82 1.30
C TYR A 141 -10.37 -7.34 1.24
N ALA A 142 -9.40 -6.45 1.32
CA ALA A 142 -9.63 -5.02 1.23
C ALA A 142 -10.31 -4.63 -0.09
N THR A 143 -9.92 -5.27 -1.18
CA THR A 143 -10.55 -5.06 -2.47
C THR A 143 -12.03 -5.44 -2.46
N LYS A 144 -12.38 -6.53 -1.80
CA LYS A 144 -13.78 -6.95 -1.66
C LYS A 144 -14.59 -5.93 -0.85
N VAL A 145 -14.01 -5.40 0.21
CA VAL A 145 -14.68 -4.38 1.03
C VAL A 145 -14.94 -3.12 0.21
N VAL A 146 -13.94 -2.64 -0.51
CA VAL A 146 -14.08 -1.47 -1.39
C VAL A 146 -15.18 -1.70 -2.44
N GLN A 147 -15.33 -2.93 -2.92
CA GLN A 147 -16.35 -3.25 -3.90
C GLN A 147 -17.78 -3.14 -3.34
N LYS A 148 -17.97 -3.28 -2.05
CA LYS A 148 -19.29 -3.19 -1.43
C LYS A 148 -19.70 -1.76 -1.10
N GLU A 149 -18.75 -0.92 -0.75
CA GLU A 149 -19.02 0.44 -0.27
C GLU A 149 -19.82 1.30 -1.22
N PRO A 150 -19.51 1.38 -2.52
CA PRO A 150 -20.19 2.29 -3.42
C PRO A 150 -21.69 2.09 -3.51
N GLU A 151 -22.19 0.93 -3.16
CA GLU A 151 -23.62 0.64 -3.22
C GLU A 151 -24.38 1.27 -2.06
N LEU A 152 -23.70 1.62 -0.99
CA LEU A 152 -24.33 2.09 0.23
C LEU A 152 -24.26 3.56 0.39
N LEU A 153 -23.39 4.14 -0.28
CA LEU A 153 -23.14 5.53 -0.05
C LEU A 153 -24.00 6.41 -0.81
N VAL A 154 -24.37 6.24 -0.96
CA VAL A 154 -24.89 7.35 -1.41
C VAL A 154 -25.83 7.60 -0.80
N ALA A 155 -25.42 6.75 -0.24
CA ALA A 155 -25.79 6.75 -0.03
C ALA A 155 -25.67 6.59 0.72
N ASP A 156 -25.74 5.95 1.23
CA ASP A 156 -25.72 5.99 1.49
C ASP A 156 -25.60 6.03 1.85
N SER A 157 -26.06 5.87 2.20
CA SER A 157 -26.26 6.10 1.99
C SER A 157 -26.59 5.64 1.82
N THR A 158 -27.13 5.20 1.97
CA THR A 158 -27.65 4.89 1.48
C THR A 158 -27.63 4.11 1.56
N ASN A 159 -27.94 3.66 1.94
CA ASN A 159 -28.15 3.19 1.55
C ASN A 159 -27.89 2.68 1.76
N LEU A 160 -28.12 2.41 2.24
CA LEU A 160 -28.26 2.22 1.87
C LEU A 160 -28.35 1.84 1.67
N ASN A 161 -28.72 1.61 2.04
CA ASN A 161 -29.15 1.39 1.32
C ASN A 161 -29.21 0.81 0.98
N SER A 162 -29.41 0.63 1.34
CA SER A 162 -29.68 0.29 0.61
C SER A 162 -29.60 -0.50 0.28
N GLY A 163 -29.62 -0.80 0.56
CA GLY A 163 -29.73 -1.11 -0.09
C GLY A 163 -29.49 -1.89 -0.36
N GLU A 164 -29.76 -2.30 -0.33
CA GLU A 164 -29.64 -2.69 -1.07
C GLU A 164 -29.30 -2.86 -1.45
N ASN A 165 -29.57 -2.91 -1.20
CA ASN A 165 -29.38 -2.84 -1.90
C ASN A 165 -29.27 -3.07 -2.14
#